data_3a47281cb17f4b232fc36cfe4499ef91
#
_entry.id   3a47281cb17f4b232fc36cfe4499ef91
#
_cell.length_a   1.000
_cell.length_b   1.000
_cell.length_c   1.000
_cell.angle_alpha   90.00
_cell.angle_beta   90.00
_cell.angle_gamma   90.00
#
_symmetry.space_group_name_H-M   'P 1'
#
loop_
_entity.id
_entity.type
_entity.pdbx_description
1 polymer ?
#
loop_
_entity_poly.entity_id
_entity_poly.type
_entity_poly.pdbx_seq_one_letter_code
_entity_poly.pdbx_strand_id
1 'polypeptide(L)'
;MSTTNSSGTRVRTRFAPSPTGFIHLGNIRSALYPWAFARATGGDFILRIEDTDVERSSQAAVDVILESMSWLGMEPDEGPFYQMQRMDRYKEVLAQMNAQGLVFPCYMSVAELDALRERQMANKEKPRYDGTWRPEPGKSLPPIPEGVQPVLRFKNPLHGSVVWDDKVKGRIEISNEELDDLVIARPDGTPTYNFCVVVDDIDMRITHVIRGDDHVNNTPRQINIFRALGKEPPVYAHLPTVLNEQGEKMSKRNGAKPVTQFRDDGFLADAVINYLARLGWSHGDDEIFSREQFLQWFSLDHLGKSAAQFDEAKLRWVNAQHMKSMDDAELAMLVEQQLSKRGIEADARLPGICSLFKDRCDTTVVLADWAARFYAPVQPQAEEAAKHLHEGVRPAIGMLAKMLEAVPWEKAAIAEAIKEVLRATGMKMPQLAMPVRVLVMGTAQTPSLDAVLALFERHTVLERLGAI
;
A
#
# COMPACT_ATOMS: atom_id res chain seq x y z
N MET A 1 -27.32 5.92 -5.29
CA MET A 1 -27.75 6.43 -6.60
C MET A 1 -26.57 6.28 -7.54
N SER A 2 -26.70 5.49 -8.59
CA SER A 2 -25.64 5.21 -9.56
C SER A 2 -25.32 6.48 -10.35
N THR A 3 -24.16 7.07 -10.12
CA THR A 3 -23.67 8.20 -10.91
C THR A 3 -23.06 7.67 -12.21
N THR A 4 -23.92 7.45 -13.20
CA THR A 4 -23.45 7.26 -14.57
C THR A 4 -22.81 8.58 -15.04
N ASN A 5 -21.62 8.48 -15.63
CA ASN A 5 -21.04 9.58 -16.41
C ASN A 5 -22.09 10.07 -17.42
N SER A 6 -22.06 11.34 -17.80
CA SER A 6 -23.02 11.99 -18.72
C SER A 6 -23.18 11.30 -20.09
N SER A 7 -22.44 10.23 -20.37
CA SER A 7 -22.49 9.40 -21.59
C SER A 7 -23.09 8.00 -21.37
N GLY A 8 -23.54 7.64 -20.18
CA GLY A 8 -24.06 6.28 -19.88
C GLY A 8 -23.02 5.16 -19.89
N THR A 9 -21.73 5.46 -20.05
CA THR A 9 -20.67 4.47 -20.12
C THR A 9 -20.25 4.07 -18.72
N ARG A 10 -20.19 2.74 -18.45
CA ARG A 10 -19.72 2.17 -17.18
C ARG A 10 -18.27 2.59 -16.94
N VAL A 11 -17.97 3.06 -15.73
CA VAL A 11 -16.59 3.42 -15.32
C VAL A 11 -15.72 2.17 -15.32
N ARG A 12 -14.54 2.27 -15.91
CA ARG A 12 -13.51 1.23 -15.91
C ARG A 12 -12.17 1.84 -15.60
N THR A 13 -11.57 1.38 -14.50
CA THR A 13 -10.26 1.81 -14.02
C THR A 13 -9.28 0.64 -14.05
N ARG A 14 -8.00 0.91 -13.88
CA ARG A 14 -7.00 -0.14 -13.81
C ARG A 14 -5.86 0.21 -12.85
N PHE A 15 -5.24 -0.82 -12.31
CA PHE A 15 -3.91 -0.80 -11.75
C PHE A 15 -2.97 -1.57 -12.67
N ALA A 16 -1.85 -0.97 -13.03
CA ALA A 16 -0.94 -1.50 -14.05
C ALA A 16 0.52 -1.51 -13.56
N PRO A 17 0.84 -2.34 -12.53
CA PRO A 17 2.18 -2.38 -11.96
C PRO A 17 3.16 -3.16 -12.84
N SER A 18 4.43 -2.71 -12.85
CA SER A 18 5.55 -3.49 -13.38
C SER A 18 6.14 -4.37 -12.28
N PRO A 19 6.27 -5.70 -12.48
CA PRO A 19 6.71 -6.64 -11.44
C PRO A 19 8.24 -6.68 -11.32
N THR A 20 8.86 -5.51 -11.09
CA THR A 20 10.32 -5.33 -11.00
C THR A 20 10.85 -5.30 -9.57
N GLY A 21 10.18 -5.98 -8.67
CA GLY A 21 10.51 -6.14 -7.26
C GLY A 21 9.29 -5.96 -6.36
N PHE A 22 9.48 -5.88 -5.03
CA PHE A 22 8.36 -5.77 -4.10
C PHE A 22 7.57 -4.47 -4.26
N ILE A 23 6.28 -4.53 -3.96
CA ILE A 23 5.39 -3.37 -3.92
C ILE A 23 5.43 -2.71 -2.53
N HIS A 24 5.58 -1.39 -2.48
CA HIS A 24 5.55 -0.59 -1.24
C HIS A 24 4.28 0.24 -1.14
N LEU A 25 4.03 0.90 0.00
CA LEU A 25 2.81 1.67 0.26
C LEU A 25 2.53 2.75 -0.78
N GLY A 26 3.57 3.41 -1.30
CA GLY A 26 3.41 4.41 -2.36
C GLY A 26 2.87 3.84 -3.67
N ASN A 27 3.26 2.61 -4.01
CA ASN A 27 2.73 1.92 -5.20
C ASN A 27 1.29 1.45 -4.97
N ILE A 28 1.01 0.87 -3.80
CA ILE A 28 -0.33 0.33 -3.52
C ILE A 28 -1.38 1.42 -3.38
N ARG A 29 -0.99 2.66 -2.98
CA ARG A 29 -1.88 3.82 -3.03
C ARG A 29 -2.36 4.09 -4.47
N SER A 30 -1.51 3.88 -5.46
CA SER A 30 -1.88 4.00 -6.88
C SER A 30 -2.84 2.91 -7.37
N ALA A 31 -2.98 1.81 -6.63
CA ALA A 31 -4.04 0.83 -6.81
C ALA A 31 -5.31 1.20 -6.04
N LEU A 32 -5.16 1.79 -4.86
CA LEU A 32 -6.27 2.11 -3.96
C LEU A 32 -7.29 3.07 -4.58
N TYR A 33 -6.83 4.15 -5.18
CA TYR A 33 -7.76 5.15 -5.72
C TYR A 33 -8.50 4.69 -6.99
N PRO A 34 -7.89 4.04 -7.99
CA PRO A 34 -8.66 3.47 -9.10
C PRO A 34 -9.63 2.37 -8.63
N TRP A 35 -9.25 1.53 -7.66
CA TRP A 35 -10.14 0.57 -7.04
C TRP A 35 -11.33 1.24 -6.33
N ALA A 36 -11.06 2.24 -5.49
CA ALA A 36 -12.09 2.97 -4.76
C ALA A 36 -13.05 3.70 -5.72
N PHE A 37 -12.53 4.31 -6.78
CA PHE A 37 -13.36 4.99 -7.77
C PHE A 37 -14.28 4.03 -8.54
N ALA A 38 -13.76 2.86 -8.94
CA ALA A 38 -14.58 1.82 -9.54
C ALA A 38 -15.70 1.37 -8.59
N ARG A 39 -15.38 1.11 -7.32
CA ARG A 39 -16.38 0.70 -6.31
C ARG A 39 -17.41 1.80 -6.03
N ALA A 40 -16.97 3.04 -5.86
CA ALA A 40 -17.85 4.19 -5.60
C ALA A 40 -18.83 4.47 -6.74
N THR A 41 -18.46 4.15 -7.97
CA THR A 41 -19.26 4.41 -9.17
C THR A 41 -19.99 3.18 -9.71
N GLY A 42 -19.86 2.03 -9.07
CA GLY A 42 -20.40 0.75 -9.57
C GLY A 42 -19.75 0.28 -10.87
N GLY A 43 -18.50 0.70 -11.10
CA GLY A 43 -17.68 0.35 -12.26
C GLY A 43 -16.86 -0.93 -12.07
N ASP A 44 -15.90 -1.13 -12.97
CA ASP A 44 -14.98 -2.27 -12.96
C ASP A 44 -13.55 -1.81 -12.70
N PHE A 45 -12.83 -2.60 -11.90
CA PHE A 45 -11.42 -2.42 -11.61
C PHE A 45 -10.61 -3.55 -12.23
N ILE A 46 -9.63 -3.21 -13.07
CA ILE A 46 -8.84 -4.15 -13.86
C ILE A 46 -7.40 -4.19 -13.34
N LEU A 47 -6.83 -5.39 -13.25
CA LEU A 47 -5.42 -5.57 -12.96
C LEU A 47 -4.67 -5.98 -14.23
N ARG A 48 -3.63 -5.21 -14.57
CA ARG A 48 -2.72 -5.49 -15.68
C ARG A 48 -1.28 -5.50 -15.20
N ILE A 49 -0.59 -6.60 -15.41
CA ILE A 49 0.83 -6.75 -15.08
C ILE A 49 1.66 -6.33 -16.30
N GLU A 50 2.46 -5.29 -16.13
CA GLU A 50 3.32 -4.75 -17.19
C GLU A 50 4.71 -5.37 -17.11
N ASP A 51 4.83 -6.59 -17.63
CA ASP A 51 5.99 -7.49 -17.55
C ASP A 51 6.88 -7.47 -18.81
N THR A 52 6.81 -6.41 -19.61
CA THR A 52 7.59 -6.29 -20.85
C THR A 52 9.10 -6.10 -20.62
N ASP A 53 9.52 -5.70 -19.44
CA ASP A 53 10.91 -5.71 -19.02
C ASP A 53 11.27 -7.08 -18.43
N VAL A 54 11.56 -8.02 -19.33
CA VAL A 54 11.80 -9.42 -18.98
C VAL A 54 12.98 -9.62 -18.04
N GLU A 55 14.03 -8.79 -18.16
CA GLU A 55 15.23 -8.91 -17.33
C GLU A 55 14.98 -8.55 -15.86
N ARG A 56 14.11 -7.59 -15.60
CA ARG A 56 13.77 -7.12 -14.24
C ARG A 56 12.49 -7.68 -13.68
N SER A 57 11.65 -8.31 -14.51
CA SER A 57 10.39 -8.92 -14.08
C SER A 57 10.60 -10.29 -13.47
N SER A 58 9.85 -10.62 -12.43
CA SER A 58 9.88 -11.94 -11.79
C SER A 58 8.48 -12.39 -11.34
N GLN A 59 8.24 -13.71 -11.36
CA GLN A 59 7.00 -14.28 -10.85
C GLN A 59 6.84 -14.00 -9.36
N ALA A 60 7.92 -14.03 -8.59
CA ALA A 60 7.88 -13.70 -7.17
C ALA A 60 7.37 -12.26 -6.90
N ALA A 61 7.73 -11.29 -7.75
CA ALA A 61 7.20 -9.94 -7.64
C ALA A 61 5.71 -9.85 -8.00
N VAL A 62 5.26 -10.62 -8.99
CA VAL A 62 3.81 -10.75 -9.30
C VAL A 62 3.06 -11.32 -8.12
N ASP A 63 3.56 -12.40 -7.51
CA ASP A 63 2.91 -13.07 -6.38
C ASP A 63 2.76 -12.10 -5.18
N VAL A 64 3.77 -11.28 -4.90
CA VAL A 64 3.70 -10.26 -3.83
C VAL A 64 2.68 -9.15 -4.16
N ILE A 65 2.54 -8.75 -5.42
CA ILE A 65 1.49 -7.80 -5.84
C ILE A 65 0.10 -8.38 -5.55
N LEU A 66 -0.14 -9.63 -6.00
CA LEU A 66 -1.42 -10.30 -5.82
C LEU A 66 -1.73 -10.54 -4.33
N GLU A 67 -0.76 -10.99 -3.56
CA GLU A 67 -0.88 -11.19 -2.12
C GLU A 67 -1.19 -9.90 -1.37
N SER A 68 -0.51 -8.79 -1.74
CA SER A 68 -0.74 -7.46 -1.14
C SER A 68 -2.15 -6.96 -1.44
N MET A 69 -2.63 -7.10 -2.67
CA MET A 69 -3.97 -6.69 -3.07
C MET A 69 -5.05 -7.55 -2.39
N SER A 70 -4.83 -8.86 -2.31
CA SER A 70 -5.75 -9.78 -1.63
C SER A 70 -5.83 -9.49 -0.13
N TRP A 71 -4.70 -9.27 0.54
CA TRP A 71 -4.69 -8.89 1.95
C TRP A 71 -5.47 -7.59 2.21
N LEU A 72 -5.31 -6.60 1.33
CA LEU A 72 -6.03 -5.32 1.43
C LEU A 72 -7.50 -5.42 0.95
N GLY A 73 -7.92 -6.56 0.40
CA GLY A 73 -9.28 -6.75 -0.12
C GLY A 73 -9.57 -5.89 -1.36
N MET A 74 -8.55 -5.59 -2.16
CA MET A 74 -8.65 -4.84 -3.42
C MET A 74 -8.63 -5.80 -4.62
N GLU A 75 -9.55 -6.78 -4.62
CA GLU A 75 -9.65 -7.75 -5.70
C GLU A 75 -10.08 -7.07 -7.01
N PRO A 76 -9.42 -7.36 -8.14
CA PRO A 76 -9.85 -6.89 -9.44
C PRO A 76 -11.09 -7.63 -9.92
N ASP A 77 -11.91 -6.96 -10.74
CA ASP A 77 -13.06 -7.59 -11.41
C ASP A 77 -12.60 -8.38 -12.64
N GLU A 78 -11.51 -7.94 -13.28
CA GLU A 78 -10.89 -8.59 -14.44
C GLU A 78 -9.37 -8.62 -14.29
N GLY A 79 -8.75 -9.67 -14.78
CA GLY A 79 -7.31 -9.87 -14.72
C GLY A 79 -6.88 -10.87 -13.64
N PRO A 80 -5.56 -10.99 -13.39
CA PRO A 80 -4.48 -10.20 -14.00
C PRO A 80 -4.28 -10.50 -15.48
N PHE A 81 -4.19 -9.45 -16.30
CA PHE A 81 -3.72 -9.53 -17.67
C PHE A 81 -2.21 -9.32 -17.71
N TYR A 82 -1.50 -10.05 -18.55
CA TYR A 82 -0.04 -9.95 -18.70
C TYR A 82 0.31 -9.38 -20.07
N GLN A 83 1.13 -8.33 -20.13
CA GLN A 83 1.49 -7.72 -21.41
C GLN A 83 2.29 -8.68 -22.31
N MET A 84 3.16 -9.52 -21.74
CA MET A 84 3.89 -10.53 -22.51
C MET A 84 2.98 -11.52 -23.23
N GLN A 85 1.78 -11.78 -22.73
CA GLN A 85 0.79 -12.63 -23.38
C GLN A 85 0.00 -11.93 -24.49
N ARG A 86 0.22 -10.63 -24.68
CA ARG A 86 -0.50 -9.79 -25.64
C ARG A 86 0.37 -9.34 -26.82
N MET A 87 1.56 -9.91 -26.98
CA MET A 87 2.52 -9.53 -28.03
C MET A 87 1.94 -9.61 -29.46
N ASP A 88 1.13 -10.63 -29.74
CA ASP A 88 0.50 -10.76 -31.06
C ASP A 88 -0.50 -9.61 -31.33
N ARG A 89 -1.22 -9.18 -30.30
CA ARG A 89 -2.13 -8.03 -30.42
C ARG A 89 -1.37 -6.74 -30.69
N TYR A 90 -0.26 -6.52 -30.03
CA TYR A 90 0.57 -5.33 -30.28
C TYR A 90 1.13 -5.33 -31.70
N LYS A 91 1.61 -6.47 -32.21
CA LYS A 91 2.07 -6.62 -33.59
C LYS A 91 0.97 -6.35 -34.61
N GLU A 92 -0.24 -6.82 -34.34
CA GLU A 92 -1.42 -6.56 -35.19
C GLU A 92 -1.69 -5.05 -35.29
N VAL A 93 -1.72 -4.34 -34.17
CA VAL A 93 -1.97 -2.89 -34.15
C VAL A 93 -0.82 -2.13 -34.81
N LEU A 94 0.45 -2.53 -34.60
CA LEU A 94 1.60 -1.95 -35.31
C LEU A 94 1.48 -2.12 -36.82
N ALA A 95 1.05 -3.29 -37.30
CA ALA A 95 0.84 -3.53 -38.73
C ALA A 95 -0.26 -2.64 -39.31
N GLN A 96 -1.36 -2.45 -38.57
CA GLN A 96 -2.44 -1.52 -38.96
C GLN A 96 -1.94 -0.08 -39.03
N MET A 97 -1.19 0.38 -38.05
CA MET A 97 -0.62 1.74 -38.02
C MET A 97 0.38 1.95 -39.17
N ASN A 98 1.18 0.94 -39.48
CA ASN A 98 2.12 0.99 -40.60
C ASN A 98 1.38 1.09 -41.98
N ALA A 99 0.34 0.28 -42.14
CA ALA A 99 -0.51 0.35 -43.38
C ALA A 99 -1.20 1.70 -43.54
N GLN A 100 -1.48 2.40 -42.44
CA GLN A 100 -2.11 3.74 -42.46
C GLN A 100 -1.08 4.90 -42.54
N GLY A 101 0.22 4.59 -42.60
CA GLY A 101 1.28 5.60 -42.63
C GLY A 101 1.44 6.40 -41.34
N LEU A 102 0.98 5.84 -40.21
CA LEU A 102 1.07 6.47 -38.87
C LEU A 102 2.42 6.22 -38.16
N VAL A 103 3.22 5.35 -38.72
CA VAL A 103 4.55 4.99 -38.22
C VAL A 103 5.55 4.97 -39.38
N PHE A 104 6.81 5.05 -39.06
CA PHE A 104 7.89 4.97 -40.06
C PHE A 104 9.13 4.28 -39.48
N PRO A 105 9.93 3.59 -40.32
CA PRO A 105 11.18 3.00 -39.91
C PRO A 105 12.22 4.10 -39.73
N CYS A 106 13.00 4.03 -38.65
CA CYS A 106 14.11 4.92 -38.34
C CYS A 106 15.39 4.09 -38.15
N TYR A 107 16.40 4.38 -38.96
CA TYR A 107 17.67 3.67 -38.98
C TYR A 107 18.78 4.44 -38.24
N MET A 108 18.44 5.54 -37.53
CA MET A 108 19.38 6.28 -36.72
C MET A 108 19.88 5.40 -35.57
N SER A 109 21.19 5.21 -35.50
CA SER A 109 21.84 4.46 -34.41
C SER A 109 21.77 5.21 -33.07
N VAL A 110 22.00 4.51 -31.98
CA VAL A 110 22.08 5.14 -30.65
C VAL A 110 23.19 6.16 -30.61
N ALA A 111 24.36 5.84 -31.21
CA ALA A 111 25.50 6.77 -31.27
C ALA A 111 25.20 8.06 -32.07
N GLU A 112 24.48 7.94 -33.18
CA GLU A 112 24.04 9.10 -33.98
C GLU A 112 23.03 9.95 -33.21
N LEU A 113 22.09 9.31 -32.48
CA LEU A 113 21.13 10.02 -31.66
C LEU A 113 21.78 10.75 -30.48
N ASP A 114 22.77 10.13 -29.86
CA ASP A 114 23.52 10.76 -28.76
C ASP A 114 24.34 11.93 -29.24
N ALA A 115 25.03 11.81 -30.39
CA ALA A 115 25.73 12.90 -31.02
C ALA A 115 24.80 14.06 -31.42
N LEU A 116 23.59 13.75 -31.91
CA LEU A 116 22.58 14.76 -32.19
C LEU A 116 22.16 15.52 -30.91
N ARG A 117 21.92 14.79 -29.83
CA ARG A 117 21.50 15.36 -28.52
C ARG A 117 22.63 16.25 -27.95
N GLU A 118 23.89 15.82 -28.00
CA GLU A 118 25.04 16.61 -27.56
C GLU A 118 25.14 17.92 -28.33
N ARG A 119 25.01 17.88 -29.65
CA ARG A 119 25.04 19.05 -30.52
C ARG A 119 23.89 20.01 -30.19
N GLN A 120 22.65 19.48 -29.96
CA GLN A 120 21.47 20.27 -29.57
C GLN A 120 21.73 20.95 -28.22
N MET A 121 22.26 20.23 -27.23
CA MET A 121 22.60 20.81 -25.93
C MET A 121 23.66 21.91 -26.04
N ALA A 122 24.72 21.70 -26.86
CA ALA A 122 25.74 22.72 -27.10
C ALA A 122 25.15 23.99 -27.73
N ASN A 123 24.15 23.85 -28.58
CA ASN A 123 23.38 24.94 -29.20
C ASN A 123 22.25 25.51 -28.30
N LYS A 124 22.11 25.03 -27.07
CA LYS A 124 21.00 25.40 -26.15
C LYS A 124 19.60 25.07 -26.69
N GLU A 125 19.54 24.07 -27.55
CA GLU A 125 18.27 23.49 -28.05
C GLU A 125 17.83 22.35 -27.15
N LYS A 126 16.51 22.08 -27.13
CA LYS A 126 15.98 20.93 -26.40
C LYS A 126 16.40 19.62 -27.09
N PRO A 127 17.10 18.71 -26.38
CA PRO A 127 17.51 17.43 -26.96
C PRO A 127 16.30 16.58 -27.35
N ARG A 128 16.21 16.22 -28.64
CA ARG A 128 15.15 15.35 -29.17
C ARG A 128 15.58 14.75 -30.52
N TYR A 129 14.83 13.74 -30.97
CA TYR A 129 14.94 13.24 -32.33
C TYR A 129 14.48 14.33 -33.33
N ASP A 130 15.25 14.55 -34.37
CA ASP A 130 15.08 15.67 -35.31
C ASP A 130 14.21 15.35 -36.53
N GLY A 131 13.64 14.15 -36.62
CA GLY A 131 12.85 13.73 -37.76
C GLY A 131 13.63 13.33 -39.00
N THR A 132 14.94 13.08 -38.93
CA THR A 132 15.79 12.71 -40.08
C THR A 132 15.16 11.64 -40.97
N TRP A 133 14.63 10.58 -40.40
CA TRP A 133 13.99 9.46 -41.11
C TRP A 133 12.47 9.62 -41.33
N ARG A 134 11.88 10.70 -40.85
CA ARG A 134 10.47 10.94 -40.98
C ARG A 134 10.12 11.25 -42.45
N PRO A 135 9.23 10.46 -43.12
CA PRO A 135 8.79 10.74 -44.45
C PRO A 135 7.92 12.02 -44.50
N GLU A 136 8.26 12.92 -45.42
CA GLU A 136 7.50 14.15 -45.66
C GLU A 136 7.46 14.45 -47.17
N PRO A 137 6.42 15.11 -47.67
CA PRO A 137 6.35 15.49 -49.08
C PRO A 137 7.58 16.31 -49.50
N GLY A 138 8.26 15.88 -50.57
CA GLY A 138 9.43 16.57 -51.12
C GLY A 138 10.74 16.35 -50.37
N LYS A 139 10.75 15.56 -49.29
CA LYS A 139 11.96 15.23 -48.52
C LYS A 139 12.62 13.94 -49.04
N SER A 140 13.91 14.02 -49.35
CA SER A 140 14.72 12.86 -49.63
C SER A 140 15.23 12.25 -48.31
N LEU A 141 14.94 11.00 -48.09
CA LEU A 141 15.43 10.26 -46.91
C LEU A 141 16.89 9.82 -47.13
N PRO A 142 17.69 9.67 -46.04
CA PRO A 142 19.02 9.11 -46.13
C PRO A 142 19.00 7.70 -46.75
N PRO A 143 20.11 7.24 -47.37
CA PRO A 143 20.22 5.86 -47.83
C PRO A 143 20.13 4.89 -46.63
N ILE A 144 19.38 3.80 -46.81
CA ILE A 144 19.24 2.79 -45.78
C ILE A 144 20.57 2.09 -45.54
N PRO A 145 21.10 2.12 -44.31
CA PRO A 145 22.36 1.46 -44.00
C PRO A 145 22.23 -0.08 -44.09
N GLU A 146 23.26 -0.69 -44.68
CA GLU A 146 23.28 -2.14 -44.87
C GLU A 146 23.33 -2.88 -43.50
N GLY A 147 22.51 -3.92 -43.36
CA GLY A 147 22.51 -4.79 -42.16
C GLY A 147 21.92 -4.17 -40.89
N VAL A 148 21.36 -2.96 -40.96
CA VAL A 148 20.74 -2.27 -39.80
C VAL A 148 19.24 -2.56 -39.77
N GLN A 149 18.76 -3.06 -38.66
CA GLN A 149 17.31 -3.18 -38.41
C GLN A 149 16.79 -1.86 -37.81
N PRO A 150 15.68 -1.32 -38.33
CA PRO A 150 15.12 -0.06 -37.84
C PRO A 150 14.34 -0.22 -36.56
N VAL A 151 14.24 0.86 -35.79
CA VAL A 151 13.14 1.06 -34.85
C VAL A 151 11.93 1.57 -35.61
N LEU A 152 10.71 1.35 -35.09
CA LEU A 152 9.50 2.01 -35.59
C LEU A 152 9.20 3.22 -34.72
N ARG A 153 9.04 4.39 -35.36
CA ARG A 153 8.64 5.62 -34.71
C ARG A 153 7.21 5.99 -35.05
N PHE A 154 6.48 6.46 -34.04
CA PHE A 154 5.18 7.06 -34.21
C PHE A 154 5.32 8.43 -34.89
N LYS A 155 4.54 8.65 -35.93
CA LYS A 155 4.51 9.93 -36.66
C LYS A 155 3.70 10.95 -35.86
N ASN A 156 4.36 11.61 -34.90
CA ASN A 156 3.72 12.58 -34.02
C ASN A 156 3.21 13.81 -34.82
N PRO A 157 2.05 14.40 -34.48
CA PRO A 157 1.67 15.70 -35.04
C PRO A 157 2.76 16.75 -34.83
N LEU A 158 3.05 17.55 -35.86
CA LEU A 158 4.11 18.58 -35.81
C LEU A 158 3.62 19.90 -35.22
N HIS A 159 2.32 20.20 -35.33
CA HIS A 159 1.71 21.47 -34.93
C HIS A 159 0.56 21.29 -33.98
N GLY A 160 0.15 22.38 -33.34
CA GLY A 160 -0.92 22.38 -32.36
C GLY A 160 -0.46 21.90 -30.99
N SER A 161 -1.40 21.65 -30.13
CA SER A 161 -1.13 21.26 -28.73
C SER A 161 -1.96 20.06 -28.32
N VAL A 162 -1.42 19.27 -27.39
CA VAL A 162 -2.17 18.27 -26.64
C VAL A 162 -2.68 18.93 -25.37
N VAL A 163 -3.99 18.90 -25.16
CA VAL A 163 -4.66 19.50 -24.01
C VAL A 163 -5.51 18.44 -23.32
N TRP A 164 -5.42 18.38 -22.00
CA TRP A 164 -6.34 17.58 -21.19
C TRP A 164 -6.58 18.26 -19.83
N ASP A 165 -7.74 17.97 -19.27
CA ASP A 165 -8.13 18.42 -17.93
C ASP A 165 -7.85 17.31 -16.93
N ASP A 166 -6.67 17.38 -16.29
CA ASP A 166 -6.27 16.42 -15.26
C ASP A 166 -7.06 16.65 -13.97
N LYS A 167 -7.63 15.59 -13.44
CA LYS A 167 -8.50 15.71 -12.24
C LYS A 167 -7.75 16.15 -10.97
N VAL A 168 -6.42 16.05 -10.97
CA VAL A 168 -5.57 16.50 -9.86
C VAL A 168 -4.83 17.78 -10.21
N LYS A 169 -4.13 17.76 -11.35
CA LYS A 169 -3.23 18.85 -11.77
C LYS A 169 -3.97 20.03 -12.43
N GLY A 170 -5.23 19.83 -12.86
CA GLY A 170 -5.99 20.80 -13.65
C GLY A 170 -5.65 20.75 -15.13
N ARG A 171 -5.93 21.83 -15.86
CA ARG A 171 -5.66 21.92 -17.31
C ARG A 171 -4.15 21.87 -17.58
N ILE A 172 -3.75 20.94 -18.42
CA ILE A 172 -2.38 20.81 -18.92
C ILE A 172 -2.40 20.95 -20.44
N GLU A 173 -1.46 21.72 -20.96
CA GLU A 173 -1.28 21.95 -22.40
C GLU A 173 0.19 21.79 -22.77
N ILE A 174 0.48 20.91 -23.71
CA ILE A 174 1.82 20.64 -24.22
C ILE A 174 1.82 20.82 -25.73
N SER A 175 2.68 21.69 -26.26
CA SER A 175 2.85 21.85 -27.70
C SER A 175 3.38 20.58 -28.34
N ASN A 176 2.83 20.18 -29.48
CA ASN A 176 3.36 19.07 -30.28
C ASN A 176 4.81 19.30 -30.74
N GLU A 177 5.24 20.55 -30.85
CA GLU A 177 6.62 20.91 -31.16
C GLU A 177 7.61 20.52 -30.06
N GLU A 178 7.12 20.31 -28.82
CA GLU A 178 7.91 19.81 -27.71
C GLU A 178 8.05 18.27 -27.67
N LEU A 179 7.24 17.59 -28.45
CA LEU A 179 7.19 16.12 -28.53
C LEU A 179 7.97 15.67 -29.78
N ASP A 180 8.72 14.59 -29.64
CA ASP A 180 9.39 13.94 -30.77
C ASP A 180 8.61 12.73 -31.28
N ASP A 181 9.01 12.20 -32.42
CA ASP A 181 8.48 10.98 -32.98
C ASP A 181 8.94 9.80 -32.10
N LEU A 182 8.06 9.36 -31.22
CA LEU A 182 8.34 8.34 -30.21
C LEU A 182 8.65 6.98 -30.84
N VAL A 183 9.67 6.30 -30.33
CA VAL A 183 9.90 4.89 -30.67
C VAL A 183 8.79 4.05 -30.06
N ILE A 184 8.05 3.31 -30.88
CA ILE A 184 6.95 2.44 -30.43
C ILE A 184 7.25 0.95 -30.62
N ALA A 185 8.27 0.61 -31.44
CA ALA A 185 8.79 -0.75 -31.53
C ALA A 185 10.31 -0.74 -31.70
N ARG A 186 10.96 -1.69 -31.04
CA ARG A 186 12.40 -1.93 -31.14
C ARG A 186 12.76 -2.68 -32.42
N PRO A 187 14.08 -2.78 -32.77
CA PRO A 187 14.50 -3.49 -33.98
C PRO A 187 14.06 -4.95 -34.06
N ASP A 188 13.91 -5.62 -32.93
CA ASP A 188 13.43 -7.01 -32.81
C ASP A 188 11.90 -7.12 -32.90
N GLY A 189 11.18 -6.01 -33.12
CA GLY A 189 9.73 -5.95 -33.18
C GLY A 189 9.03 -5.85 -31.83
N THR A 190 9.79 -5.83 -30.72
CA THR A 190 9.21 -5.68 -29.36
C THR A 190 8.63 -4.29 -29.18
N PRO A 191 7.34 -4.16 -28.81
CA PRO A 191 6.71 -2.85 -28.58
C PRO A 191 7.23 -2.17 -27.33
N THR A 192 7.13 -0.85 -27.29
CA THR A 192 7.55 -0.05 -26.14
C THR A 192 6.37 0.32 -25.24
N TYR A 193 6.72 0.75 -24.02
CA TYR A 193 5.78 1.03 -22.93
C TYR A 193 4.57 1.88 -23.33
N ASN A 194 4.79 3.09 -23.87
CA ASN A 194 3.69 4.02 -24.18
C ASN A 194 2.69 3.45 -25.21
N PHE A 195 3.19 2.68 -26.16
CA PHE A 195 2.36 2.03 -27.16
C PHE A 195 1.54 0.89 -26.55
N CYS A 196 2.16 0.01 -25.78
CA CYS A 196 1.47 -1.11 -25.10
C CYS A 196 0.35 -0.61 -24.21
N VAL A 197 0.61 0.43 -23.41
CA VAL A 197 -0.37 1.02 -22.50
C VAL A 197 -1.59 1.53 -23.25
N VAL A 198 -1.40 2.23 -24.38
CA VAL A 198 -2.52 2.75 -25.19
C VAL A 198 -3.34 1.61 -25.78
N VAL A 199 -2.72 0.60 -26.39
CA VAL A 199 -3.41 -0.55 -26.96
C VAL A 199 -4.24 -1.26 -25.89
N ASP A 200 -3.64 -1.49 -24.72
CA ASP A 200 -4.33 -2.17 -23.63
C ASP A 200 -5.47 -1.36 -23.05
N ASP A 201 -5.26 -0.05 -22.83
CA ASP A 201 -6.32 0.84 -22.32
C ASP A 201 -7.50 0.94 -23.32
N ILE A 202 -7.24 0.88 -24.64
CA ILE A 202 -8.29 0.79 -25.66
C ILE A 202 -9.03 -0.54 -25.58
N ASP A 203 -8.31 -1.66 -25.63
CA ASP A 203 -8.90 -3.01 -25.66
C ASP A 203 -9.67 -3.32 -24.37
N MET A 204 -9.16 -2.88 -23.21
CA MET A 204 -9.80 -3.03 -21.92
C MET A 204 -10.86 -1.95 -21.64
N ARG A 205 -11.09 -1.04 -22.58
CA ARG A 205 -12.09 0.04 -22.49
C ARG A 205 -11.95 0.88 -21.23
N ILE A 206 -10.72 1.22 -20.87
CA ILE A 206 -10.44 2.03 -19.70
C ILE A 206 -10.99 3.45 -19.89
N THR A 207 -11.80 3.91 -18.94
CA THR A 207 -12.42 5.24 -18.96
C THR A 207 -11.65 6.27 -18.15
N HIS A 208 -10.96 5.82 -17.10
CA HIS A 208 -10.21 6.67 -16.19
C HIS A 208 -8.84 6.04 -15.89
N VAL A 209 -7.79 6.82 -16.08
CA VAL A 209 -6.41 6.49 -15.75
C VAL A 209 -6.00 7.30 -14.53
N ILE A 210 -5.98 6.65 -13.38
CA ILE A 210 -5.56 7.22 -12.09
C ILE A 210 -4.21 6.58 -11.76
N ARG A 211 -3.13 7.38 -11.76
CA ARG A 211 -1.75 6.87 -11.64
C ARG A 211 -0.80 7.91 -11.04
N GLY A 212 0.41 7.54 -10.75
CA GLY A 212 1.43 8.46 -10.25
C GLY A 212 1.79 9.57 -11.24
N ASP A 213 2.14 10.74 -10.72
CA ASP A 213 2.46 11.92 -11.53
C ASP A 213 3.81 11.86 -12.25
N ASP A 214 4.63 10.86 -11.95
CA ASP A 214 5.81 10.50 -12.74
C ASP A 214 5.46 10.09 -14.20
N HIS A 215 4.19 9.79 -14.48
CA HIS A 215 3.68 9.49 -15.83
C HIS A 215 3.08 10.70 -16.56
N VAL A 216 3.06 11.89 -15.98
CA VAL A 216 2.53 13.10 -16.64
C VAL A 216 3.16 13.35 -18.01
N ASN A 217 4.48 13.20 -18.12
CA ASN A 217 5.22 13.40 -19.36
C ASN A 217 4.93 12.33 -20.43
N ASN A 218 4.40 11.18 -20.06
CA ASN A 218 3.95 10.14 -21.00
C ASN A 218 2.57 10.46 -21.58
N THR A 219 1.75 11.20 -20.86
CA THR A 219 0.34 11.43 -21.17
C THR A 219 0.12 12.09 -22.54
N PRO A 220 0.81 13.18 -22.93
CA PRO A 220 0.58 13.80 -24.24
C PRO A 220 0.97 12.87 -25.39
N ARG A 221 2.00 12.03 -25.22
CA ARG A 221 2.41 11.03 -26.21
C ARG A 221 1.34 9.95 -26.36
N GLN A 222 0.81 9.46 -25.26
CA GLN A 222 -0.26 8.48 -25.24
C GLN A 222 -1.55 9.04 -25.87
N ILE A 223 -1.94 10.27 -25.55
CA ILE A 223 -3.11 10.94 -26.15
C ILE A 223 -2.98 11.02 -27.66
N ASN A 224 -1.81 11.38 -28.18
CA ASN A 224 -1.60 11.44 -29.64
C ASN A 224 -1.74 10.06 -30.30
N ILE A 225 -1.28 8.98 -29.64
CA ILE A 225 -1.46 7.61 -30.16
C ILE A 225 -2.95 7.22 -30.12
N PHE A 226 -3.69 7.53 -29.04
CA PHE A 226 -5.14 7.31 -28.98
C PHE A 226 -5.84 7.96 -30.17
N ARG A 227 -5.56 9.24 -30.44
CA ARG A 227 -6.16 10.01 -31.52
C ARG A 227 -5.80 9.46 -32.89
N ALA A 228 -4.54 9.05 -33.08
CA ALA A 228 -4.10 8.43 -34.34
C ALA A 228 -4.83 7.11 -34.61
N LEU A 229 -5.21 6.37 -33.58
CA LEU A 229 -6.01 5.15 -33.69
C LEU A 229 -7.52 5.41 -33.75
N GLY A 230 -7.94 6.70 -33.86
CA GLY A 230 -9.34 7.09 -33.90
C GLY A 230 -10.13 6.83 -32.63
N LYS A 231 -9.45 6.87 -31.48
CA LYS A 231 -10.03 6.62 -30.15
C LYS A 231 -9.93 7.85 -29.27
N GLU A 232 -10.96 8.04 -28.43
CA GLU A 232 -10.92 9.07 -27.40
C GLU A 232 -10.02 8.62 -26.24
N PRO A 233 -9.13 9.52 -25.77
CA PRO A 233 -8.33 9.24 -24.56
C PRO A 233 -9.21 9.10 -23.32
N PRO A 234 -8.77 8.35 -22.30
CA PRO A 234 -9.44 8.30 -21.00
C PRO A 234 -9.33 9.63 -20.26
N VAL A 235 -10.10 9.77 -19.18
CA VAL A 235 -9.91 10.83 -18.19
C VAL A 235 -8.66 10.51 -17.37
N TYR A 236 -7.81 11.50 -17.14
CA TYR A 236 -6.57 11.34 -16.37
C TYR A 236 -6.66 11.99 -15.00
N ALA A 237 -6.05 11.33 -14.01
CA ALA A 237 -5.79 11.85 -12.68
C ALA A 237 -4.36 11.44 -12.26
N HIS A 238 -3.45 12.40 -12.22
CA HIS A 238 -2.05 12.15 -11.86
C HIS A 238 -1.80 12.49 -10.39
N LEU A 239 -1.59 11.44 -9.60
CA LEU A 239 -1.44 11.50 -8.15
C LEU A 239 -0.04 12.00 -7.76
N PRO A 240 0.08 12.92 -6.81
CA PRO A 240 1.38 13.33 -6.30
C PRO A 240 2.18 12.17 -5.71
N THR A 241 3.48 12.27 -5.77
CA THR A 241 4.41 11.29 -5.18
C THR A 241 4.17 11.14 -3.66
N VAL A 242 4.28 9.94 -3.15
CA VAL A 242 4.40 9.69 -1.70
C VAL A 242 5.86 9.81 -1.30
N LEU A 243 6.13 10.63 -0.29
CA LEU A 243 7.44 10.82 0.30
C LEU A 243 7.62 9.89 1.52
N ASN A 244 8.86 9.49 1.79
CA ASN A 244 9.23 8.81 3.03
C ASN A 244 9.27 9.81 4.21
N GLU A 245 9.59 9.33 5.41
CA GLU A 245 9.69 10.18 6.61
C GLU A 245 10.77 11.26 6.52
N GLN A 246 11.76 11.08 5.66
CA GLN A 246 12.85 12.04 5.38
C GLN A 246 12.49 13.05 4.30
N GLY A 247 11.29 12.97 3.71
CA GLY A 247 10.83 13.87 2.66
C GLY A 247 11.37 13.53 1.26
N GLU A 248 11.93 12.34 1.07
CA GLU A 248 12.39 11.84 -0.22
C GLU A 248 11.31 10.98 -0.89
N LYS A 249 11.36 10.82 -2.22
CA LYS A 249 10.46 9.91 -2.91
C LYS A 249 10.54 8.51 -2.31
N MET A 250 9.39 7.96 -1.88
CA MET A 250 9.34 6.61 -1.34
C MET A 250 9.79 5.60 -2.40
N SER A 251 10.81 4.84 -2.07
CA SER A 251 11.39 3.82 -2.95
C SER A 251 12.10 2.75 -2.14
N LYS A 252 12.36 1.60 -2.76
CA LYS A 252 13.15 0.52 -2.18
C LYS A 252 14.55 0.99 -1.73
N ARG A 253 15.17 1.89 -2.50
CA ARG A 253 16.51 2.43 -2.20
C ARG A 253 16.51 3.33 -0.96
N ASN A 254 15.36 3.92 -0.64
CA ASN A 254 15.16 4.83 0.49
C ASN A 254 14.41 4.15 1.65
N GLY A 255 14.59 2.82 1.80
CA GLY A 255 14.12 2.07 2.96
C GLY A 255 12.63 1.72 3.00
N ALA A 256 11.90 1.86 1.89
CA ALA A 256 10.50 1.45 1.85
C ALA A 256 10.34 -0.06 2.10
N LYS A 257 9.42 -0.41 3.00
CA LYS A 257 9.07 -1.80 3.31
C LYS A 257 8.09 -2.37 2.28
N PRO A 258 8.11 -3.69 2.03
CA PRO A 258 7.03 -4.36 1.29
C PRO A 258 5.69 -4.18 2.00
N VAL A 259 4.59 -4.11 1.23
CA VAL A 259 3.24 -4.01 1.80
C VAL A 259 2.92 -5.18 2.74
N THR A 260 3.34 -6.39 2.37
CA THR A 260 3.15 -7.60 3.19
C THR A 260 3.84 -7.53 4.56
N GLN A 261 4.93 -6.76 4.70
CA GLN A 261 5.59 -6.57 5.98
C GLN A 261 4.69 -5.85 7.00
N PHE A 262 3.86 -4.91 6.55
CA PHE A 262 2.89 -4.25 7.46
C PHE A 262 1.86 -5.24 8.01
N ARG A 263 1.41 -6.21 7.20
CA ARG A 263 0.58 -7.30 7.68
C ARG A 263 1.30 -8.12 8.76
N ASP A 264 2.55 -8.47 8.48
CA ASP A 264 3.35 -9.30 9.38
C ASP A 264 3.73 -8.55 10.67
N ASP A 265 3.88 -7.22 10.60
CA ASP A 265 4.07 -6.32 11.75
C ASP A 265 2.77 -6.09 12.55
N GLY A 266 1.64 -6.63 12.11
CA GLY A 266 0.39 -6.61 12.85
C GLY A 266 -0.54 -5.44 12.56
N PHE A 267 -0.40 -4.78 11.42
CA PHE A 267 -1.34 -3.77 10.97
C PHE A 267 -2.59 -4.42 10.36
N LEU A 268 -3.74 -3.80 10.60
CA LEU A 268 -5.02 -4.20 10.02
C LEU A 268 -5.15 -3.68 8.60
N ALA A 269 -5.69 -4.49 7.69
CA ALA A 269 -5.90 -4.07 6.30
C ALA A 269 -6.74 -2.79 6.19
N ASP A 270 -7.83 -2.68 6.95
CA ASP A 270 -8.70 -1.50 6.92
C ASP A 270 -8.03 -0.25 7.50
N ALA A 271 -7.15 -0.40 8.48
CA ALA A 271 -6.35 0.70 9.00
C ALA A 271 -5.33 1.20 7.96
N VAL A 272 -4.68 0.29 7.25
CA VAL A 272 -3.76 0.65 6.16
C VAL A 272 -4.51 1.35 5.03
N ILE A 273 -5.68 0.88 4.64
CA ILE A 273 -6.54 1.54 3.63
C ILE A 273 -6.95 2.93 4.10
N ASN A 274 -7.44 3.08 5.32
CA ASN A 274 -7.81 4.37 5.89
C ASN A 274 -6.64 5.36 5.87
N TYR A 275 -5.47 4.92 6.32
CA TYR A 275 -4.26 5.73 6.31
C TYR A 275 -3.82 6.13 4.89
N LEU A 276 -3.75 5.16 3.97
CA LEU A 276 -3.36 5.41 2.57
C LEU A 276 -4.35 6.32 1.85
N ALA A 277 -5.65 6.19 2.14
CA ALA A 277 -6.67 7.09 1.57
C ALA A 277 -6.36 8.55 1.91
N ARG A 278 -5.92 8.82 3.15
CA ARG A 278 -5.56 10.16 3.62
C ARG A 278 -4.25 10.70 3.04
N LEU A 279 -3.43 9.86 2.42
CA LEU A 279 -2.22 10.29 1.71
C LEU A 279 -2.53 10.84 0.31
N GLY A 280 -3.38 11.86 0.23
CA GLY A 280 -3.72 12.55 -1.01
C GLY A 280 -5.23 12.68 -1.27
N TRP A 281 -6.08 12.24 -0.35
CA TRP A 281 -7.53 12.44 -0.40
C TRP A 281 -8.05 12.78 1.00
N SER A 282 -9.18 13.48 1.09
CA SER A 282 -9.82 13.80 2.36
C SER A 282 -11.33 13.90 2.21
N HIS A 283 -12.03 13.66 3.32
CA HIS A 283 -13.44 13.94 3.50
C HIS A 283 -13.59 14.84 4.74
N GLY A 284 -13.64 16.15 4.55
CA GLY A 284 -13.61 17.09 5.63
C GLY A 284 -12.42 16.84 6.59
N ASP A 285 -12.71 16.84 7.90
CA ASP A 285 -11.73 16.59 8.96
C ASP A 285 -11.73 15.13 9.45
N ASP A 286 -12.48 14.23 8.80
CA ASP A 286 -12.56 12.83 9.17
C ASP A 286 -11.19 12.15 9.01
N GLU A 287 -10.63 11.67 10.11
CA GLU A 287 -9.36 10.95 10.11
C GLU A 287 -9.54 9.43 10.16
N ILE A 288 -10.58 8.97 10.86
CA ILE A 288 -10.88 7.55 11.04
C ILE A 288 -12.23 7.24 10.40
N PHE A 289 -12.23 6.29 9.50
CA PHE A 289 -13.43 5.84 8.79
C PHE A 289 -13.30 4.37 8.39
N SER A 290 -14.44 3.72 8.22
CA SER A 290 -14.50 2.35 7.73
C SER A 290 -14.25 2.30 6.21
N ARG A 291 -14.01 1.10 5.69
CA ARG A 291 -13.90 0.85 4.25
C ARG A 291 -15.17 1.28 3.52
N GLU A 292 -16.34 0.97 4.07
CA GLU A 292 -17.64 1.32 3.49
C GLU A 292 -17.84 2.84 3.44
N GLN A 293 -17.49 3.55 4.50
CA GLN A 293 -17.51 5.02 4.54
C GLN A 293 -16.57 5.61 3.49
N PHE A 294 -15.34 5.08 3.40
CA PHE A 294 -14.38 5.51 2.38
C PHE A 294 -14.95 5.36 0.97
N LEU A 295 -15.48 4.18 0.63
CA LEU A 295 -16.05 3.93 -0.70
C LEU A 295 -17.30 4.78 -0.98
N GLN A 296 -18.11 5.08 0.05
CA GLN A 296 -19.26 5.96 -0.08
C GLN A 296 -18.86 7.40 -0.35
N TRP A 297 -17.78 7.88 0.25
CA TRP A 297 -17.34 9.28 0.19
C TRP A 297 -16.35 9.55 -0.94
N PHE A 298 -15.73 8.52 -1.48
CA PHE A 298 -14.63 8.69 -2.43
C PHE A 298 -15.07 9.39 -3.72
N SER A 299 -14.36 10.44 -4.07
CA SER A 299 -14.53 11.23 -5.30
C SER A 299 -13.17 11.72 -5.77
N LEU A 300 -12.99 11.83 -7.08
CA LEU A 300 -11.76 12.41 -7.66
C LEU A 300 -11.64 13.91 -7.37
N ASP A 301 -12.74 14.59 -7.05
CA ASP A 301 -12.75 16.03 -6.78
C ASP A 301 -12.04 16.41 -5.47
N HIS A 302 -11.86 15.44 -4.58
CA HIS A 302 -11.20 15.63 -3.27
C HIS A 302 -9.74 15.17 -3.25
N LEU A 303 -9.14 14.91 -4.40
CA LEU A 303 -7.73 14.55 -4.51
C LEU A 303 -6.83 15.78 -4.32
N GLY A 304 -5.85 15.65 -3.43
CA GLY A 304 -4.87 16.70 -3.13
C GLY A 304 -3.80 16.82 -4.22
N LYS A 305 -3.29 18.03 -4.41
CA LYS A 305 -2.26 18.36 -5.42
C LYS A 305 -0.83 18.23 -4.91
N SER A 306 -0.64 18.23 -3.59
CA SER A 306 0.67 18.21 -2.94
C SER A 306 1.12 16.78 -2.64
N ALA A 307 2.43 16.56 -2.66
CA ALA A 307 3.03 15.32 -2.19
C ALA A 307 2.66 15.07 -0.73
N ALA A 308 2.34 13.83 -0.40
CA ALA A 308 2.04 13.40 0.96
C ALA A 308 3.26 12.68 1.54
N GLN A 309 3.58 12.99 2.79
CA GLN A 309 4.70 12.37 3.50
C GLN A 309 4.18 11.23 4.37
N PHE A 310 4.82 10.08 4.26
CA PHE A 310 4.55 8.92 5.11
C PHE A 310 5.03 9.20 6.54
N ASP A 311 4.20 8.82 7.51
CA ASP A 311 4.44 8.91 8.94
C ASP A 311 3.98 7.61 9.59
N GLU A 312 4.94 6.79 10.04
CA GLU A 312 4.64 5.49 10.67
C GLU A 312 3.93 5.66 12.01
N ALA A 313 4.26 6.71 12.78
CA ALA A 313 3.59 6.97 14.05
C ALA A 313 2.09 7.27 13.85
N LYS A 314 1.76 8.04 12.80
CA LYS A 314 0.36 8.29 12.43
C LYS A 314 -0.34 7.02 11.95
N LEU A 315 0.32 6.17 11.16
CA LEU A 315 -0.23 4.88 10.75
C LEU A 315 -0.52 3.98 11.97
N ARG A 316 0.40 3.92 12.95
CA ARG A 316 0.21 3.18 14.20
C ARG A 316 -0.97 3.71 14.99
N TRP A 317 -1.12 5.03 15.08
CA TRP A 317 -2.27 5.64 15.73
C TRP A 317 -3.59 5.26 15.01
N VAL A 318 -3.64 5.34 13.68
CA VAL A 318 -4.81 4.91 12.91
C VAL A 318 -5.12 3.44 13.19
N ASN A 319 -4.09 2.58 13.18
CA ASN A 319 -4.26 1.16 13.46
C ASN A 319 -4.81 0.91 14.87
N ALA A 320 -4.31 1.63 15.87
CA ALA A 320 -4.83 1.55 17.24
C ALA A 320 -6.31 1.93 17.32
N GLN A 321 -6.77 2.96 16.59
CA GLN A 321 -8.18 3.35 16.56
C GLN A 321 -9.06 2.24 15.93
N HIS A 322 -8.62 1.62 14.85
CA HIS A 322 -9.30 0.48 14.24
C HIS A 322 -9.35 -0.74 15.17
N MET A 323 -8.25 -1.04 15.86
CA MET A 323 -8.23 -2.15 16.84
C MET A 323 -9.19 -1.92 17.99
N LYS A 324 -9.29 -0.69 18.51
CA LYS A 324 -10.22 -0.34 19.61
C LYS A 324 -11.69 -0.53 19.23
N SER A 325 -12.05 -0.23 17.99
CA SER A 325 -13.42 -0.34 17.49
C SER A 325 -13.79 -1.73 16.98
N MET A 326 -12.80 -2.62 16.78
CA MET A 326 -13.01 -3.97 16.31
C MET A 326 -13.67 -4.84 17.39
N ASP A 327 -14.52 -5.76 16.98
CA ASP A 327 -15.06 -6.79 17.86
C ASP A 327 -13.94 -7.63 18.50
N ASP A 328 -14.09 -7.94 19.79
CA ASP A 328 -13.04 -8.63 20.55
C ASP A 328 -12.78 -10.05 20.05
N ALA A 329 -13.78 -10.74 19.53
CA ALA A 329 -13.61 -12.09 18.97
C ALA A 329 -12.91 -12.04 17.61
N GLU A 330 -13.23 -11.07 16.76
CA GLU A 330 -12.52 -10.86 15.49
C GLU A 330 -11.07 -10.47 15.73
N LEU A 331 -10.81 -9.57 16.67
CA LEU A 331 -9.45 -9.17 17.05
C LEU A 331 -8.66 -10.35 17.60
N ALA A 332 -9.29 -11.20 18.42
CA ALA A 332 -8.68 -12.40 18.97
C ALA A 332 -8.22 -13.38 17.88
N MET A 333 -8.97 -13.55 16.79
CA MET A 333 -8.53 -14.40 15.66
C MET A 333 -7.23 -13.90 15.02
N LEU A 334 -7.05 -12.60 14.91
CA LEU A 334 -5.83 -12.01 14.37
C LEU A 334 -4.65 -12.16 15.35
N VAL A 335 -4.91 -12.00 16.65
CA VAL A 335 -3.91 -12.19 17.69
C VAL A 335 -3.50 -13.66 17.82
N GLU A 336 -4.45 -14.59 17.69
CA GLU A 336 -4.16 -16.04 17.68
C GLU A 336 -3.20 -16.42 16.56
N GLN A 337 -3.36 -15.84 15.37
CA GLN A 337 -2.39 -16.04 14.27
C GLN A 337 -0.97 -15.60 14.65
N GLN A 338 -0.83 -14.49 15.38
CA GLN A 338 0.48 -14.04 15.86
C GLN A 338 1.06 -14.95 16.96
N LEU A 339 0.20 -15.46 17.84
CA LEU A 339 0.59 -16.44 18.88
C LEU A 339 1.01 -17.77 18.27
N SER A 340 0.27 -18.27 17.28
CA SER A 340 0.56 -19.53 16.58
C SER A 340 1.91 -19.50 15.87
N LYS A 341 2.32 -18.36 15.30
CA LYS A 341 3.67 -18.18 14.72
C LYS A 341 4.78 -18.37 15.76
N ARG A 342 4.48 -18.22 17.04
CA ARG A 342 5.41 -18.39 18.18
C ARG A 342 5.27 -19.76 18.85
N GLY A 343 4.43 -20.65 18.31
CA GLY A 343 4.13 -21.96 18.90
C GLY A 343 3.29 -21.88 20.18
N ILE A 344 2.55 -20.79 20.38
CA ILE A 344 1.66 -20.59 21.53
C ILE A 344 0.23 -20.90 21.10
N GLU A 345 -0.41 -21.85 21.78
CA GLU A 345 -1.82 -22.15 21.61
C GLU A 345 -2.65 -21.30 22.58
N ALA A 346 -3.62 -20.58 22.05
CA ALA A 346 -4.57 -19.80 22.83
C ALA A 346 -5.85 -20.59 23.11
N ASP A 347 -6.65 -20.10 24.04
CA ASP A 347 -7.91 -20.71 24.43
C ASP A 347 -9.08 -19.68 24.46
N ALA A 348 -10.22 -20.07 24.99
CA ALA A 348 -11.42 -19.25 25.05
C ALA A 348 -11.26 -17.94 25.86
N ARG A 349 -10.16 -17.72 26.58
CA ARG A 349 -9.88 -16.49 27.33
C ARG A 349 -9.36 -15.37 26.41
N LEU A 350 -8.87 -15.70 25.22
CA LEU A 350 -8.18 -14.74 24.34
C LEU A 350 -9.01 -13.50 24.00
N PRO A 351 -10.33 -13.59 23.67
CA PRO A 351 -11.14 -12.39 23.46
C PRO A 351 -11.19 -11.45 24.67
N GLY A 352 -11.30 -11.99 25.89
CA GLY A 352 -11.26 -11.21 27.12
C GLY A 352 -9.89 -10.56 27.39
N ILE A 353 -8.80 -11.24 27.04
CA ILE A 353 -7.46 -10.70 27.11
C ILE A 353 -7.30 -9.56 26.10
N CYS A 354 -7.75 -9.76 24.87
CA CYS A 354 -7.73 -8.71 23.85
C CYS A 354 -8.54 -7.48 24.27
N SER A 355 -9.74 -7.67 24.79
CA SER A 355 -10.58 -6.59 25.31
C SER A 355 -9.88 -5.77 26.40
N LEU A 356 -9.18 -6.44 27.31
CA LEU A 356 -8.50 -5.77 28.43
C LEU A 356 -7.25 -4.99 28.00
N PHE A 357 -6.55 -5.41 26.95
CA PHE A 357 -5.24 -4.86 26.56
C PHE A 357 -5.25 -4.03 25.27
N LYS A 358 -6.28 -4.12 24.40
CA LYS A 358 -6.27 -3.46 23.07
C LYS A 358 -6.06 -1.95 23.13
N ASP A 359 -6.53 -1.27 24.19
CA ASP A 359 -6.35 0.18 24.35
C ASP A 359 -4.89 0.62 24.58
N ARG A 360 -4.00 -0.32 24.85
CA ARG A 360 -2.57 -0.11 25.11
C ARG A 360 -1.70 -0.51 23.92
N CYS A 361 -2.31 -0.97 22.84
CA CYS A 361 -1.61 -1.57 21.71
C CYS A 361 -1.90 -0.80 20.42
N ASP A 362 -0.89 -0.68 19.60
CA ASP A 362 -0.97 -0.06 18.28
C ASP A 362 -0.92 -1.08 17.13
N THR A 363 -0.56 -2.33 17.41
CA THR A 363 -0.58 -3.45 16.45
C THR A 363 -1.04 -4.75 17.11
N THR A 364 -1.47 -5.72 16.31
CA THR A 364 -1.81 -7.07 16.79
C THR A 364 -0.60 -7.83 17.31
N VAL A 365 0.60 -7.50 16.83
CA VAL A 365 1.87 -8.07 17.37
C VAL A 365 2.10 -7.62 18.81
N VAL A 366 1.94 -6.32 19.10
CA VAL A 366 2.06 -5.80 20.47
C VAL A 366 0.98 -6.40 21.37
N LEU A 367 -0.23 -6.56 20.87
CA LEU A 367 -1.30 -7.21 21.63
C LEU A 367 -1.00 -8.70 21.88
N ALA A 368 -0.40 -9.39 20.91
CA ALA A 368 0.06 -10.76 21.08
C ALA A 368 1.19 -10.88 22.11
N ASP A 369 2.07 -9.87 22.21
CA ASP A 369 3.11 -9.82 23.26
C ASP A 369 2.51 -9.78 24.68
N TRP A 370 1.40 -9.04 24.83
CA TRP A 370 0.65 -9.05 26.08
C TRP A 370 -0.08 -10.38 26.31
N ALA A 371 -0.77 -10.89 25.31
CA ALA A 371 -1.52 -12.14 25.40
C ALA A 371 -0.62 -13.35 25.70
N ALA A 372 0.57 -13.41 25.11
CA ALA A 372 1.54 -14.48 25.33
C ALA A 372 1.87 -14.69 26.80
N ARG A 373 1.82 -13.65 27.62
CA ARG A 373 2.12 -13.72 29.07
C ARG A 373 1.10 -14.53 29.86
N PHE A 374 -0.10 -14.75 29.30
CA PHE A 374 -1.13 -15.59 29.90
C PHE A 374 -0.93 -17.09 29.62
N TYR A 375 -0.17 -17.42 28.56
CA TYR A 375 -0.02 -18.79 28.05
C TYR A 375 1.39 -19.35 28.17
N ALA A 376 2.40 -18.49 28.32
CA ALA A 376 3.80 -18.90 28.40
C ALA A 376 4.48 -18.38 29.65
N PRO A 377 5.58 -19.02 30.11
CA PRO A 377 6.37 -18.54 31.25
C PRO A 377 6.82 -17.09 31.06
N VAL A 378 6.82 -16.32 32.13
CA VAL A 378 7.22 -14.91 32.15
C VAL A 378 8.45 -14.75 33.00
N GLN A 379 9.44 -14.03 32.52
CA GLN A 379 10.59 -13.57 33.31
C GLN A 379 10.43 -12.09 33.61
N PRO A 380 10.43 -11.69 34.90
CA PRO A 380 10.42 -10.29 35.28
C PRO A 380 11.61 -9.52 34.68
N GLN A 381 11.40 -8.32 34.27
CA GLN A 381 12.49 -7.42 33.88
C GLN A 381 13.37 -7.17 35.11
N ALA A 382 14.68 -7.32 34.95
CA ALA A 382 15.64 -7.26 36.07
C ALA A 382 15.55 -5.96 36.87
N GLU A 383 15.36 -4.83 36.20
CA GLU A 383 15.21 -3.51 36.84
C GLU A 383 13.92 -3.42 37.66
N GLU A 384 12.80 -3.90 37.13
CA GLU A 384 11.51 -3.90 37.82
C GLU A 384 11.49 -4.92 38.98
N ALA A 385 12.13 -6.07 38.78
CA ALA A 385 12.30 -7.07 39.85
C ALA A 385 13.10 -6.46 41.01
N ALA A 386 14.24 -5.84 40.75
CA ALA A 386 15.05 -5.20 41.78
C ALA A 386 14.31 -4.08 42.53
N LYS A 387 13.45 -3.35 41.84
CA LYS A 387 12.68 -2.22 42.40
C LYS A 387 11.50 -2.67 43.26
N HIS A 388 10.82 -3.74 42.87
CA HIS A 388 9.52 -4.11 43.43
C HIS A 388 9.55 -5.42 44.24
N LEU A 389 10.49 -6.34 43.98
CA LEU A 389 10.54 -7.63 44.63
C LEU A 389 11.59 -7.65 45.78
N HIS A 390 11.30 -6.94 46.85
CA HIS A 390 12.16 -6.90 48.05
C HIS A 390 11.56 -7.70 49.19
N GLU A 391 12.38 -8.04 50.19
CA GLU A 391 12.01 -8.88 51.36
C GLU A 391 10.71 -8.40 52.05
N GLY A 392 10.50 -7.08 52.14
CA GLY A 392 9.35 -6.49 52.86
C GLY A 392 7.99 -6.75 52.22
N VAL A 393 7.92 -7.16 50.96
CA VAL A 393 6.64 -7.45 50.26
C VAL A 393 6.25 -8.92 50.31
N ARG A 394 7.19 -9.83 50.61
CA ARG A 394 6.97 -11.28 50.64
C ARG A 394 5.82 -11.72 51.56
N PRO A 395 5.68 -11.21 52.80
CA PRO A 395 4.58 -11.61 53.67
C PRO A 395 3.20 -11.25 53.07
N ALA A 396 3.08 -10.06 52.49
CA ALA A 396 1.83 -9.62 51.88
C ALA A 396 1.45 -10.43 50.61
N ILE A 397 2.44 -10.79 49.79
CA ILE A 397 2.25 -11.65 48.61
C ILE A 397 1.85 -13.07 49.06
N GLY A 398 2.49 -13.64 50.09
CA GLY A 398 2.12 -14.93 50.64
C GLY A 398 0.71 -14.94 51.22
N MET A 399 0.29 -13.86 51.91
CA MET A 399 -1.07 -13.69 52.39
C MET A 399 -2.08 -13.63 51.23
N LEU A 400 -1.76 -12.87 50.17
CA LEU A 400 -2.62 -12.79 48.96
C LEU A 400 -2.74 -14.14 48.28
N ALA A 401 -1.64 -14.85 48.06
CA ALA A 401 -1.65 -16.19 47.46
C ALA A 401 -2.58 -17.15 48.24
N LYS A 402 -2.45 -17.19 49.57
CA LYS A 402 -3.29 -18.02 50.42
C LYS A 402 -4.78 -17.67 50.32
N MET A 403 -5.12 -16.38 50.25
CA MET A 403 -6.50 -15.97 50.08
C MET A 403 -7.05 -16.35 48.68
N LEU A 404 -6.22 -16.23 47.66
CA LEU A 404 -6.59 -16.58 46.27
C LEU A 404 -6.83 -18.07 46.04
N GLU A 405 -6.32 -18.95 46.93
CA GLU A 405 -6.63 -20.38 46.90
C GLU A 405 -8.10 -20.67 47.16
N ALA A 406 -8.76 -19.88 47.99
CA ALA A 406 -10.08 -20.16 48.53
C ALA A 406 -11.23 -19.33 47.95
N VAL A 407 -10.94 -18.17 47.35
CA VAL A 407 -11.99 -17.28 46.82
C VAL A 407 -12.53 -17.77 45.48
N PRO A 408 -13.79 -17.46 45.11
CA PRO A 408 -14.27 -17.65 43.75
C PRO A 408 -13.34 -16.97 42.73
N TRP A 409 -13.04 -17.65 41.59
CA TRP A 409 -12.10 -17.10 40.61
C TRP A 409 -12.85 -16.10 39.67
N GLU A 410 -13.21 -14.98 40.26
CA GLU A 410 -13.96 -13.90 39.65
C GLU A 410 -13.35 -12.56 40.04
N LYS A 411 -13.39 -11.58 39.12
CA LYS A 411 -12.81 -10.25 39.32
C LYS A 411 -13.20 -9.61 40.65
N ALA A 412 -14.49 -9.67 41.03
CA ALA A 412 -14.99 -9.06 42.27
C ALA A 412 -14.41 -9.73 43.54
N ALA A 413 -14.34 -11.06 43.57
CA ALA A 413 -13.79 -11.80 44.71
C ALA A 413 -12.28 -11.61 44.84
N ILE A 414 -11.57 -11.57 43.72
CA ILE A 414 -10.13 -11.27 43.67
C ILE A 414 -9.89 -9.82 44.14
N ALA A 415 -10.69 -8.85 43.74
CA ALA A 415 -10.60 -7.47 44.21
C ALA A 415 -10.78 -7.36 45.75
N GLU A 416 -11.73 -8.08 46.32
CA GLU A 416 -11.94 -8.12 47.79
C GLU A 416 -10.76 -8.79 48.50
N ALA A 417 -10.19 -9.88 47.97
CA ALA A 417 -9.00 -10.51 48.54
C ALA A 417 -7.80 -9.51 48.58
N ILE A 418 -7.61 -8.77 47.50
CA ILE A 418 -6.56 -7.73 47.44
C ILE A 418 -6.80 -6.66 48.51
N LYS A 419 -8.04 -6.14 48.64
CA LYS A 419 -8.39 -5.14 49.68
C LYS A 419 -8.18 -5.65 51.09
N GLU A 420 -8.49 -6.90 51.35
CA GLU A 420 -8.30 -7.52 52.67
C GLU A 420 -6.82 -7.58 53.03
N VAL A 421 -5.97 -7.97 52.10
CA VAL A 421 -4.50 -7.95 52.31
C VAL A 421 -4.01 -6.52 52.61
N LEU A 422 -4.51 -5.53 51.89
CA LEU A 422 -4.15 -4.11 52.14
C LEU A 422 -4.58 -3.65 53.53
N ARG A 423 -5.78 -4.04 53.99
CA ARG A 423 -6.27 -3.74 55.36
C ARG A 423 -5.40 -4.42 56.42
N ALA A 424 -5.09 -5.69 56.23
CA ALA A 424 -4.32 -6.47 57.20
C ALA A 424 -2.85 -6.03 57.31
N THR A 425 -2.27 -5.54 56.22
CA THR A 425 -0.84 -5.14 56.17
C THR A 425 -0.62 -3.65 56.32
N GLY A 426 -1.66 -2.81 56.19
CA GLY A 426 -1.54 -1.36 56.18
C GLY A 426 -0.87 -0.81 54.90
N MET A 427 -0.65 -1.64 53.87
CA MET A 427 -0.02 -1.24 52.61
C MET A 427 -0.98 -0.45 51.73
N LYS A 428 -0.43 0.45 50.90
CA LYS A 428 -1.16 1.10 49.84
C LYS A 428 -1.22 0.21 48.61
N MET A 429 -2.26 0.38 47.78
CA MET A 429 -2.46 -0.42 46.55
C MET A 429 -1.21 -0.55 45.68
N PRO A 430 -0.45 0.49 45.35
CA PRO A 430 0.76 0.33 44.52
C PRO A 430 1.84 -0.55 45.16
N GLN A 431 1.94 -0.53 46.46
CA GLN A 431 2.96 -1.31 47.19
C GLN A 431 2.74 -2.84 47.14
N LEU A 432 1.48 -3.26 46.94
CA LEU A 432 1.13 -4.67 46.73
C LEU A 432 0.97 -4.98 45.21
N ALA A 433 0.30 -4.11 44.49
CA ALA A 433 -0.08 -4.38 43.10
C ALA A 433 1.14 -4.43 42.14
N MET A 434 2.15 -3.55 42.34
CA MET A 434 3.33 -3.55 41.46
C MET A 434 4.14 -4.84 41.61
N PRO A 435 4.51 -5.32 42.80
CA PRO A 435 5.20 -6.60 42.93
C PRO A 435 4.41 -7.77 42.34
N VAL A 436 3.09 -7.83 42.58
CA VAL A 436 2.24 -8.90 42.05
C VAL A 436 2.22 -8.87 40.53
N ARG A 437 2.10 -7.68 39.93
CA ARG A 437 2.17 -7.53 38.46
C ARG A 437 3.52 -7.96 37.88
N VAL A 438 4.61 -7.59 38.52
CA VAL A 438 5.96 -8.01 38.11
C VAL A 438 6.10 -9.53 38.15
N LEU A 439 5.59 -10.19 39.16
CA LEU A 439 5.63 -11.66 39.24
C LEU A 439 4.74 -12.33 38.21
N VAL A 440 3.50 -11.82 38.02
CA VAL A 440 2.50 -12.48 37.20
C VAL A 440 2.65 -12.09 35.74
N MET A 441 2.98 -10.83 35.42
CA MET A 441 3.04 -10.28 34.06
C MET A 441 4.44 -9.90 33.61
N GLY A 442 5.46 -9.95 34.49
CA GLY A 442 6.83 -9.53 34.18
C GLY A 442 7.07 -8.04 34.14
N THR A 443 6.04 -7.21 34.42
CA THR A 443 6.11 -5.73 34.42
C THR A 443 5.14 -5.14 35.41
N ALA A 444 5.48 -4.00 36.02
CA ALA A 444 4.61 -3.28 36.95
C ALA A 444 3.44 -2.53 36.29
N GLN A 445 3.51 -2.30 34.98
CA GLN A 445 2.52 -1.49 34.25
C GLN A 445 1.54 -2.36 33.47
N THR A 446 0.37 -2.62 34.06
CA THR A 446 -0.73 -3.38 33.44
C THR A 446 -2.07 -2.66 33.68
N PRO A 447 -3.18 -3.14 33.10
CA PRO A 447 -4.53 -2.79 33.55
C PRO A 447 -4.74 -3.13 35.04
N SER A 448 -5.96 -2.91 35.55
CA SER A 448 -6.28 -3.19 36.96
C SER A 448 -5.92 -4.63 37.34
N LEU A 449 -5.30 -4.80 38.50
CA LEU A 449 -4.76 -6.10 38.93
C LEU A 449 -5.81 -7.19 39.00
N ASP A 450 -6.98 -6.88 39.55
CA ASP A 450 -8.13 -7.79 39.68
C ASP A 450 -8.60 -8.32 38.32
N ALA A 451 -8.68 -7.44 37.30
CA ALA A 451 -9.06 -7.82 35.94
C ALA A 451 -8.01 -8.71 35.27
N VAL A 452 -6.71 -8.38 35.47
CA VAL A 452 -5.60 -9.18 34.94
C VAL A 452 -5.60 -10.57 35.56
N LEU A 453 -5.65 -10.67 36.91
CA LEU A 453 -5.64 -11.96 37.61
C LEU A 453 -6.82 -12.86 37.22
N ALA A 454 -8.01 -12.28 37.06
CA ALA A 454 -9.22 -13.02 36.70
C ALA A 454 -9.14 -13.72 35.32
N LEU A 455 -8.27 -13.26 34.41
CA LEU A 455 -8.04 -13.86 33.09
C LEU A 455 -7.00 -14.97 33.08
N PHE A 456 -6.21 -15.12 34.17
CA PHE A 456 -5.31 -16.25 34.34
C PHE A 456 -6.07 -17.49 34.87
N GLU A 457 -5.48 -18.65 34.67
CA GLU A 457 -5.83 -19.80 35.45
C GLU A 457 -5.30 -19.64 36.88
N ARG A 458 -6.10 -20.03 37.88
CA ARG A 458 -5.74 -19.87 39.29
C ARG A 458 -4.35 -20.45 39.63
N HIS A 459 -4.07 -21.68 39.18
CA HIS A 459 -2.82 -22.34 39.46
C HIS A 459 -1.61 -21.58 38.93
N THR A 460 -1.72 -20.98 37.76
CA THR A 460 -0.64 -20.18 37.16
C THR A 460 -0.32 -18.94 37.99
N VAL A 461 -1.34 -18.26 38.50
CA VAL A 461 -1.14 -17.13 39.41
C VAL A 461 -0.45 -17.56 40.70
N LEU A 462 -0.93 -18.65 41.34
CA LEU A 462 -0.36 -19.14 42.58
C LEU A 462 1.10 -19.60 42.40
N GLU A 463 1.41 -20.28 41.31
CA GLU A 463 2.78 -20.68 40.97
C GLU A 463 3.69 -19.46 40.81
N ARG A 464 3.26 -18.44 40.08
CA ARG A 464 4.05 -17.20 39.85
C ARG A 464 4.23 -16.39 41.13
N LEU A 465 3.25 -16.35 42.01
CA LEU A 465 3.35 -15.69 43.31
C LEU A 465 4.29 -16.44 44.26
N GLY A 466 4.39 -17.76 44.12
CA GLY A 466 5.28 -18.59 44.91
C GLY A 466 6.76 -18.55 44.47
N ALA A 467 7.08 -17.88 43.39
CA ALA A 467 8.44 -17.79 42.83
C ALA A 467 9.37 -16.82 43.59
N ILE A 468 8.94 -16.22 44.70
CA ILE A 468 9.76 -15.31 45.52
C ILE A 468 10.50 -16.05 46.61
#